data_551decae6527b78c647aa96325ef0d66
#
_entry.id   551decae6527b78c647aa96325ef0d66
#
_cell.length_a   1.000
_cell.length_b   1.000
_cell.length_c   1.000
_cell.angle_alpha   90.00
_cell.angle_beta   90.00
_cell.angle_gamma   90.00
#
_symmetry.space_group_name_H-M   'P 1'
#
loop_
_entity.id
_entity.type
_entity.pdbx_description
1 polymer ?
#
loop_
_entity_poly.entity_id
_entity_poly.type
_entity_poly.pdbx_seq_one_letter_code
_entity_poly.pdbx_strand_id
1 'polypeptide(L)'
;MCGIVGIFLKNKDLHSQLGSLFSPMLTEMGDRGPDSSGFAIYRDKIEDEFKVTLHSSSKNLNWNEVEKLINSKLKLSVKISKISSHAIFKTKLEPEEIRKFINTNFKDINITSVGKSL
;
A
#
# COMPACT_ATOMS: atom_id res chain seq x y z
N MET A 1 -13.42 -10.09 19.98
CA MET A 1 -12.69 -8.99 20.67
C MET A 1 -11.52 -8.57 19.79
N CYS A 2 -11.33 -7.29 19.50
CA CYS A 2 -10.23 -6.82 18.66
C CYS A 2 -9.01 -6.48 19.49
N GLY A 3 -7.80 -6.66 18.91
CA GLY A 3 -6.54 -6.27 19.51
C GLY A 3 -5.75 -5.35 18.56
N ILE A 4 -5.00 -4.43 19.12
CA ILE A 4 -4.10 -3.54 18.38
C ILE A 4 -2.71 -3.68 18.97
N VAL A 5 -1.71 -3.80 18.11
CA VAL A 5 -0.30 -3.80 18.46
C VAL A 5 0.45 -2.89 17.50
N GLY A 6 1.47 -2.21 17.98
CA GLY A 6 2.28 -1.31 17.17
C GLY A 6 3.72 -1.26 17.63
N ILE A 7 4.63 -0.97 16.71
CA ILE A 7 6.05 -0.75 16.97
C ILE A 7 6.50 0.55 16.32
N PHE A 8 7.22 1.37 17.04
CA PHE A 8 7.87 2.56 16.54
C PHE A 8 9.38 2.45 16.68
N LEU A 9 10.06 2.26 15.56
CA LEU A 9 11.51 2.11 15.52
C LEU A 9 12.19 3.48 15.46
N LYS A 10 12.75 3.92 16.57
CA LYS A 10 13.51 5.19 16.67
C LYS A 10 14.89 5.09 16.02
N ASN A 11 15.51 3.91 16.06
CA ASN A 11 16.80 3.68 15.43
C ASN A 11 16.60 3.25 13.96
N LYS A 12 17.15 4.03 13.04
CA LYS A 12 17.05 3.78 11.59
C LYS A 12 17.73 2.49 11.14
N ASP A 13 18.75 2.03 11.85
CA ASP A 13 19.46 0.78 11.54
C ASP A 13 18.56 -0.46 11.70
N LEU A 14 17.49 -0.33 12.49
CA LEU A 14 16.49 -1.39 12.69
C LEU A 14 15.38 -1.39 11.66
N HIS A 15 15.30 -0.39 10.78
CA HIS A 15 14.20 -0.29 9.81
C HIS A 15 14.14 -1.50 8.86
N SER A 16 15.29 -2.09 8.49
CA SER A 16 15.35 -3.31 7.68
C SER A 16 14.81 -4.55 8.42
N GLN A 17 14.74 -4.51 9.74
CA GLN A 17 14.27 -5.57 10.60
C GLN A 17 12.81 -5.40 11.04
N LEU A 18 12.11 -4.35 10.58
CA LEU A 18 10.74 -4.04 10.99
C LEU A 18 9.81 -5.26 10.90
N GLY A 19 9.87 -6.00 9.79
CA GLY A 19 9.02 -7.18 9.58
C GLY A 19 9.29 -8.29 10.58
N SER A 20 10.55 -8.62 10.84
CA SER A 20 10.96 -9.66 11.80
C SER A 20 10.64 -9.29 13.25
N LEU A 21 10.68 -8.00 13.59
CA LEU A 21 10.33 -7.51 14.92
C LEU A 21 8.81 -7.45 15.13
N PHE A 22 8.06 -7.05 14.10
CA PHE A 22 6.61 -6.87 14.17
C PHE A 22 5.83 -8.17 14.05
N SER A 23 6.30 -9.11 13.20
CA SER A 23 5.57 -10.36 12.92
C SER A 23 5.23 -11.18 14.18
N PRO A 24 6.16 -11.44 15.13
CA PRO A 24 5.79 -12.17 16.33
C PRO A 24 4.79 -11.39 17.21
N MET A 25 4.86 -10.06 17.26
CA MET A 25 3.89 -9.24 17.99
C MET A 25 2.48 -9.39 17.41
N LEU A 26 2.37 -9.42 16.08
CA LEU A 26 1.10 -9.62 15.39
C LEU A 26 0.55 -11.03 15.61
N THR A 27 1.42 -12.04 15.63
CA THR A 27 1.05 -13.43 15.90
C THR A 27 0.43 -13.59 17.29
N GLU A 28 1.03 -13.02 18.32
CA GLU A 28 0.49 -13.03 19.69
C GLU A 28 -0.90 -12.36 19.79
N MET A 29 -1.21 -11.43 18.89
CA MET A 29 -2.53 -10.80 18.83
C MET A 29 -3.60 -11.66 18.14
N GLY A 30 -3.19 -12.74 17.44
CA GLY A 30 -4.09 -13.64 16.74
C GLY A 30 -5.14 -14.29 17.62
N ASP A 31 -4.82 -14.63 18.86
CA ASP A 31 -5.75 -15.19 19.83
C ASP A 31 -6.87 -14.21 20.26
N ARG A 32 -6.64 -12.92 20.08
CA ARG A 32 -7.63 -11.87 20.39
C ARG A 32 -8.54 -11.49 19.24
N GLY A 33 -8.13 -11.77 18.01
CA GLY A 33 -8.90 -11.46 16.82
C GLY A 33 -8.66 -12.47 15.69
N PRO A 34 -9.20 -13.69 15.81
CA PRO A 34 -8.91 -14.79 14.89
C PRO A 34 -9.56 -14.63 13.51
N ASP A 35 -10.58 -13.78 13.38
CA ASP A 35 -11.39 -13.71 12.16
C ASP A 35 -10.70 -12.98 11.01
N SER A 36 -9.94 -11.93 11.31
CA SER A 36 -9.21 -11.15 10.32
C SER A 36 -8.08 -10.34 10.96
N SER A 37 -7.06 -10.06 10.18
CA SER A 37 -5.95 -9.18 10.58
C SER A 37 -5.57 -8.23 9.46
N GLY A 38 -5.00 -7.09 9.82
CA GLY A 38 -4.45 -6.13 8.88
C GLY A 38 -3.29 -5.38 9.52
N PHE A 39 -2.46 -4.78 8.70
CA PHE A 39 -1.35 -3.97 9.19
C PHE A 39 -1.15 -2.72 8.31
N ALA A 40 -0.57 -1.70 8.90
CA ALA A 40 -0.16 -0.50 8.20
C ALA A 40 1.31 -0.18 8.51
N ILE A 41 2.06 0.24 7.49
CA ILE A 41 3.45 0.64 7.62
C ILE A 41 3.56 2.12 7.30
N TYR A 42 3.98 2.90 8.28
CA TYR A 42 4.23 4.33 8.12
C TYR A 42 5.72 4.57 7.87
N ARG A 43 6.02 5.39 6.88
CA ARG A 43 7.37 5.80 6.51
C ARG A 43 7.48 7.32 6.53
N ASP A 44 8.65 7.83 6.20
CA ASP A 44 8.88 9.27 6.07
C ASP A 44 7.83 9.90 5.13
N LYS A 45 7.29 11.03 5.56
CA LYS A 45 6.29 11.79 4.82
C LYS A 45 6.88 12.31 3.50
N ILE A 46 6.09 12.20 2.44
CA ILE A 46 6.39 12.80 1.13
C ILE A 46 5.64 14.13 1.04
N GLU A 47 6.35 15.24 0.83
CA GLU A 47 5.71 16.56 0.91
C GLU A 47 4.81 16.87 -0.29
N ASP A 48 5.29 16.61 -1.50
CA ASP A 48 4.65 17.09 -2.74
C ASP A 48 3.89 16.00 -3.53
N GLU A 49 3.83 14.79 -3.01
CA GLU A 49 3.21 13.65 -3.69
C GLU A 49 2.40 12.81 -2.73
N PHE A 50 1.45 12.07 -3.28
CA PHE A 50 0.76 10.99 -2.59
C PHE A 50 1.35 9.64 -2.96
N LYS A 51 1.54 8.80 -1.98
CA LYS A 51 1.84 7.38 -2.16
C LYS A 51 0.52 6.62 -2.28
N VAL A 52 0.37 5.87 -3.36
CA VAL A 52 -0.82 5.06 -3.64
C VAL A 52 -0.42 3.61 -3.58
N THR A 53 -1.10 2.85 -2.74
CA THR A 53 -0.92 1.40 -2.66
C THR A 53 -2.14 0.71 -3.24
N LEU A 54 -1.90 -0.10 -4.25
CA LEU A 54 -2.89 -0.92 -4.92
C LEU A 54 -2.73 -2.39 -4.50
N HIS A 55 -3.82 -3.11 -4.47
CA HIS A 55 -3.86 -4.55 -4.26
C HIS A 55 -4.71 -5.22 -5.32
N SER A 56 -4.28 -6.39 -5.78
CA SER A 56 -5.10 -7.27 -6.59
C SER A 56 -4.93 -8.71 -6.15
N SER A 57 -6.03 -9.44 -6.04
CA SER A 57 -6.03 -10.89 -5.81
C SER A 57 -5.85 -11.69 -7.11
N SER A 58 -5.93 -11.04 -8.27
CA SER A 58 -5.71 -11.68 -9.57
C SER A 58 -4.24 -12.02 -9.77
N LYS A 59 -3.94 -13.31 -9.91
CA LYS A 59 -2.58 -13.80 -10.18
C LYS A 59 -2.06 -13.42 -11.57
N ASN A 60 -2.96 -13.12 -12.50
CA ASN A 60 -2.65 -12.84 -13.90
C ASN A 60 -2.57 -11.34 -14.21
N LEU A 61 -2.71 -10.47 -13.21
CA LEU A 61 -2.66 -9.03 -13.43
C LEU A 61 -1.24 -8.59 -13.83
N ASN A 62 -1.16 -7.94 -15.00
CA ASN A 62 0.09 -7.36 -15.48
C ASN A 62 0.21 -5.89 -15.03
N TRP A 63 0.98 -5.65 -13.98
CA TRP A 63 1.21 -4.32 -13.44
C TRP A 63 1.85 -3.34 -14.43
N ASN A 64 2.60 -3.83 -15.45
CA ASN A 64 3.16 -2.97 -16.48
C ASN A 64 2.08 -2.40 -17.41
N GLU A 65 1.02 -3.16 -17.66
CA GLU A 65 -0.14 -2.67 -18.43
C GLU A 65 -0.94 -1.65 -17.63
N VAL A 66 -1.10 -1.88 -16.32
CA VAL A 66 -1.71 -0.92 -15.40
C VAL A 66 -0.94 0.40 -15.41
N GLU A 67 0.40 0.34 -15.30
CA GLU A 67 1.27 1.52 -15.38
C GLU A 67 1.10 2.29 -16.69
N LYS A 68 1.13 1.58 -17.82
CA LYS A 68 0.93 2.19 -19.13
C LYS A 68 -0.43 2.87 -19.25
N LEU A 69 -1.49 2.23 -18.74
CA LEU A 69 -2.83 2.80 -18.79
C LEU A 69 -2.96 4.05 -17.91
N ILE A 70 -2.42 4.02 -16.70
CA ILE A 70 -2.38 5.19 -15.80
C ILE A 70 -1.65 6.34 -16.48
N ASN A 71 -0.46 6.08 -17.01
CA ASN A 71 0.36 7.10 -17.63
C ASN A 71 -0.31 7.70 -18.88
N SER A 72 -0.90 6.87 -19.73
CA SER A 72 -1.54 7.33 -20.95
C SER A 72 -2.83 8.12 -20.71
N LYS A 73 -3.68 7.64 -19.80
CA LYS A 73 -4.98 8.25 -19.54
C LYS A 73 -4.91 9.52 -18.70
N LEU A 74 -4.03 9.51 -17.69
CA LEU A 74 -3.85 10.65 -16.78
C LEU A 74 -2.72 11.58 -17.20
N LYS A 75 -2.03 11.29 -18.31
CA LYS A 75 -0.86 12.05 -18.80
C LYS A 75 0.22 12.22 -17.74
N LEU A 76 0.48 11.14 -17.00
CA LEU A 76 1.47 11.08 -15.93
C LEU A 76 2.73 10.32 -16.38
N SER A 77 3.74 10.34 -15.54
CA SER A 77 4.97 9.54 -15.68
C SER A 77 5.25 8.80 -14.37
N VAL A 78 4.23 8.09 -13.86
CA VAL A 78 4.38 7.29 -12.66
C VAL A 78 5.12 5.98 -12.98
N LYS A 79 5.88 5.49 -12.01
CA LYS A 79 6.50 4.17 -12.03
C LYS A 79 5.89 3.32 -10.92
N ILE A 80 5.37 2.16 -11.29
CA ILE A 80 4.78 1.21 -10.35
C ILE A 80 5.85 0.25 -9.83
N SER A 81 5.99 0.16 -8.52
CA SER A 81 6.82 -0.84 -7.84
C SER A 81 5.94 -1.96 -7.34
N LYS A 82 6.14 -3.18 -7.88
CA LYS A 82 5.40 -4.37 -7.48
C LYS A 82 6.03 -5.03 -6.26
N ILE A 83 5.20 -5.38 -5.28
CA ILE A 83 5.58 -6.16 -4.08
C ILE A 83 4.50 -7.21 -3.83
N SER A 84 4.74 -8.45 -4.26
CA SER A 84 3.77 -9.56 -4.18
C SER A 84 2.44 -9.20 -4.88
N SER A 85 1.31 -9.27 -4.19
CA SER A 85 -0.03 -8.89 -4.68
C SER A 85 -0.29 -7.39 -4.65
N HIS A 86 0.64 -6.60 -4.16
CA HIS A 86 0.54 -5.15 -4.04
C HIS A 86 1.41 -4.43 -5.06
N ALA A 87 1.03 -3.22 -5.37
CA ALA A 87 1.81 -2.32 -6.20
C ALA A 87 1.74 -0.89 -5.63
N ILE A 88 2.85 -0.19 -5.68
CA ILE A 88 2.98 1.15 -5.10
C ILE A 88 3.48 2.11 -6.16
N PHE A 89 2.86 3.27 -6.24
CA PHE A 89 3.36 4.39 -7.03
C PHE A 89 3.17 5.73 -6.31
N LYS A 90 3.84 6.76 -6.81
CA LYS A 90 3.72 8.14 -6.30
C LYS A 90 3.13 9.03 -7.37
N THR A 91 2.32 9.98 -6.95
CA THR A 91 1.67 10.94 -7.86
C THR A 91 1.33 12.24 -7.15
N LYS A 92 1.22 13.31 -7.93
CA LYS A 92 0.74 14.63 -7.46
C LYS A 92 -0.77 14.80 -7.57
N LEU A 93 -1.48 13.83 -8.17
CA LEU A 93 -2.93 13.88 -8.27
C LEU A 93 -3.58 13.77 -6.90
N GLU A 94 -4.71 14.46 -6.75
CA GLU A 94 -5.50 14.40 -5.54
C GLU A 94 -6.08 12.98 -5.32
N PRO A 95 -6.19 12.53 -4.06
CA PRO A 95 -6.66 11.18 -3.73
C PRO A 95 -8.01 10.80 -4.35
N GLU A 96 -8.93 11.75 -4.43
CA GLU A 96 -10.27 11.51 -5.00
C GLU A 96 -10.22 11.26 -6.52
N GLU A 97 -9.36 11.94 -7.25
CA GLU A 97 -9.15 11.72 -8.68
C GLU A 97 -8.57 10.33 -8.95
N ILE A 98 -7.60 9.92 -8.12
CA ILE A 98 -6.99 8.59 -8.20
C ILE A 98 -8.03 7.50 -7.93
N ARG A 99 -8.81 7.65 -6.85
CA ARG A 99 -9.87 6.70 -6.49
C ARG A 99 -10.89 6.54 -7.60
N LYS A 100 -11.37 7.64 -8.14
CA LYS A 100 -12.32 7.65 -9.25
C LYS A 100 -11.76 6.95 -10.48
N PHE A 101 -10.51 7.25 -10.83
CA PHE A 101 -9.86 6.66 -12.00
C PHE A 101 -9.68 5.13 -11.84
N ILE A 102 -9.13 4.68 -10.71
CA ILE A 102 -8.89 3.25 -10.47
C ILE A 102 -10.22 2.48 -10.45
N ASN A 103 -11.21 2.96 -9.72
CA ASN A 103 -12.51 2.30 -9.62
C ASN A 103 -13.26 2.23 -10.96
N THR A 104 -13.06 3.21 -11.84
CA THR A 104 -13.70 3.25 -13.15
C THR A 104 -13.03 2.31 -14.16
N ASN A 105 -11.71 2.19 -14.12
CA ASN A 105 -10.95 1.50 -15.17
C ASN A 105 -10.52 0.07 -14.78
N PHE A 106 -10.52 -0.28 -13.50
CA PHE A 106 -10.03 -1.58 -13.02
C PHE A 106 -11.02 -2.19 -12.04
N LYS A 107 -11.57 -3.36 -12.38
CA LYS A 107 -12.50 -4.10 -11.51
C LYS A 107 -11.80 -4.94 -10.45
N ASP A 108 -10.59 -5.42 -10.77
CA ASP A 108 -9.82 -6.36 -9.94
C ASP A 108 -8.70 -5.68 -9.14
N ILE A 109 -8.68 -4.35 -9.11
CA ILE A 109 -7.71 -3.57 -8.36
C ILE A 109 -8.41 -2.76 -7.29
N ASN A 110 -7.96 -2.92 -6.06
CA ASN A 110 -8.41 -2.16 -4.91
C ASN A 110 -7.32 -1.20 -4.44
N ILE A 111 -7.71 0.00 -4.04
CA ILE A 111 -6.81 0.93 -3.37
C ILE A 111 -6.83 0.60 -1.89
N THR A 112 -5.70 0.17 -1.35
CA THR A 112 -5.56 -0.13 0.07
C THR A 112 -5.15 1.08 0.89
N SER A 113 -4.36 1.98 0.31
CA SER A 113 -4.05 3.26 0.94
C SER A 113 -3.72 4.36 -0.07
N VAL A 114 -4.01 5.59 0.31
CA VAL A 114 -3.53 6.81 -0.36
C VAL A 114 -3.15 7.80 0.73
N GLY A 115 -1.91 8.24 0.73
CA GLY A 115 -1.44 9.18 1.74
C GLY A 115 0.00 9.60 1.52
N LYS A 116 0.48 10.46 2.42
CA LYS A 116 1.86 10.99 2.36
C LYS A 116 2.87 10.13 3.13
N SER A 117 2.42 9.33 4.07
CA SER A 117 3.28 8.52 4.96
C SER A 117 2.99 7.01 4.91
N LEU A 118 1.82 6.61 4.44
CA LEU A 118 1.35 5.23 4.44
C LEU A 118 1.75 4.52 3.15
#